data_e39f33d0abdff0000a29f369d19d31ce
#
_entry.id   e39f33d0abdff0000a29f369d19d31ce
#
_cell.length_a   1.000
_cell.length_b   1.000
_cell.length_c   1.000
_cell.angle_alpha   90.00
_cell.angle_beta   90.00
_cell.angle_gamma   90.00
#
_symmetry.space_group_name_H-M   'P 1'
#
loop_
_entity.id
_entity.type
_entity.pdbx_description
1 polymer ?
#
loop_
_entity_poly.entity_id
_entity_poly.type
_entity_poly.pdbx_seq_one_letter_code
_entity_poly.pdbx_strand_id
1 'polypeptide(L)'
;VTTPAATPRLQTGVLAEGVVRRFGDRTILDHLDLRIADEELVVLLGPSGCGKSTLLRLLAGLDRPDGGRIEVPAKRAVVFQGDRLLPWQRVLRNVTLGLRGPDADQRARKALADVHLAGREKAWPKQLSGGEAQRVALARALVAEPELVLLDEPFAALDAITRLRMHDLVRELRRKHHAAMLLVTHDVDEAIALADRIVVMSNGRIGDTHRVDLSAADREASVAREQLRAALLVDLGLAGQH
;
A
#
# COMPACT_ATOMS: atom_id res chain seq x y z
N VAL A 1 36.78 22.59 -9.15
CA VAL A 1 36.03 21.37 -8.85
C VAL A 1 34.72 21.84 -8.27
N THR A 2 33.69 21.89 -9.12
CA THR A 2 32.32 22.31 -8.74
C THR A 2 31.60 21.09 -8.17
N THR A 3 31.31 21.15 -6.87
CA THR A 3 30.48 20.15 -6.20
C THR A 3 29.07 20.17 -6.84
N PRO A 4 28.51 19.04 -7.28
CA PRO A 4 27.14 19.04 -7.79
C PRO A 4 26.19 19.40 -6.64
N ALA A 5 25.35 20.41 -6.89
CA ALA A 5 24.30 20.81 -5.97
C ALA A 5 23.41 19.60 -5.66
N ALA A 6 23.24 19.29 -4.38
CA ALA A 6 22.32 18.27 -3.92
C ALA A 6 20.92 18.61 -4.44
N THR A 7 20.35 17.74 -5.24
CA THR A 7 18.95 17.83 -5.66
C THR A 7 18.09 17.95 -4.40
N PRO A 8 17.21 18.97 -4.28
CA PRO A 8 16.37 19.11 -3.11
C PRO A 8 15.56 17.81 -2.92
N ARG A 9 15.66 17.18 -1.75
CA ARG A 9 14.81 16.05 -1.38
C ARG A 9 13.37 16.55 -1.49
N LEU A 10 12.59 15.91 -2.33
CA LEU A 10 11.15 16.09 -2.37
C LEU A 10 10.62 15.83 -0.96
N GLN A 11 9.96 16.81 -0.35
CA GLN A 11 9.21 16.63 0.91
C GLN A 11 7.91 15.82 0.68
N THR A 12 7.87 15.06 -0.40
CA THR A 12 6.71 14.26 -0.81
C THR A 12 7.19 12.88 -1.21
N GLY A 13 6.62 11.85 -0.58
CA GLY A 13 6.92 10.45 -0.90
C GLY A 13 6.49 10.05 -2.31
N VAL A 14 5.42 10.67 -2.87
CA VAL A 14 4.93 10.45 -4.25
C VAL A 14 4.41 11.75 -4.82
N LEU A 15 4.77 12.02 -6.07
CA LEU A 15 4.17 13.06 -6.89
C LEU A 15 3.77 12.46 -8.24
N ALA A 16 2.48 12.50 -8.56
CA ALA A 16 1.91 12.19 -9.87
C ALA A 16 1.14 13.41 -10.34
N GLU A 17 1.45 13.93 -11.53
CA GLU A 17 0.86 15.16 -12.10
C GLU A 17 0.39 14.90 -13.52
N GLY A 18 -0.91 15.11 -13.78
CA GLY A 18 -1.54 14.96 -15.08
C GLY A 18 -1.35 13.58 -15.71
N VAL A 19 -1.29 12.53 -14.91
CA VAL A 19 -0.93 11.18 -15.37
C VAL A 19 -2.01 10.61 -16.29
N VAL A 20 -1.59 10.22 -17.49
CA VAL A 20 -2.44 9.57 -18.49
C VAL A 20 -1.90 8.17 -18.77
N ARG A 21 -2.80 7.18 -18.80
CA ARG A 21 -2.48 5.81 -19.25
C ARG A 21 -3.59 5.25 -20.12
N ARG A 22 -3.21 4.74 -21.29
CA ARG A 22 -4.12 4.17 -22.28
C ARG A 22 -3.74 2.72 -22.62
N PHE A 23 -4.73 1.93 -22.98
CA PHE A 23 -4.54 0.61 -23.58
C PHE A 23 -5.39 0.55 -24.86
N GLY A 24 -4.74 0.63 -26.00
CA GLY A 24 -5.42 0.88 -27.27
C GLY A 24 -6.21 2.20 -27.21
N ASP A 25 -7.47 2.16 -27.57
CA ASP A 25 -8.36 3.34 -27.56
C ASP A 25 -8.95 3.66 -26.18
N ARG A 26 -8.74 2.78 -25.18
CA ARG A 26 -9.31 2.98 -23.84
C ARG A 26 -8.35 3.73 -22.93
N THR A 27 -8.77 4.91 -22.48
CA THR A 27 -8.08 5.65 -21.42
C THR A 27 -8.44 5.05 -20.07
N ILE A 28 -7.44 4.62 -19.31
CA ILE A 28 -7.59 4.02 -17.96
C ILE A 28 -7.31 5.04 -16.88
N LEU A 29 -6.28 5.88 -17.07
CA LEU A 29 -6.00 7.03 -16.22
C LEU A 29 -6.10 8.28 -17.08
N ASP A 30 -6.81 9.29 -16.58
CA ASP A 30 -7.13 10.47 -17.33
C ASP A 30 -6.78 11.73 -16.54
N HIS A 31 -5.59 12.27 -16.80
CA HIS A 31 -5.01 13.47 -16.17
C HIS A 31 -5.08 13.40 -14.64
N LEU A 32 -4.62 12.26 -14.08
CA LEU A 32 -4.69 11.97 -12.66
C LEU A 32 -3.59 12.70 -11.89
N ASP A 33 -3.98 13.39 -10.82
CA ASP A 33 -3.07 14.05 -9.89
C ASP A 33 -3.12 13.33 -8.52
N LEU A 34 -1.95 12.96 -7.97
CA LEU A 34 -1.84 12.36 -6.63
C LEU A 34 -0.54 12.78 -5.98
N ARG A 35 -0.64 13.20 -4.70
CA ARG A 35 0.52 13.46 -3.85
C ARG A 35 0.41 12.64 -2.58
N ILE A 36 1.52 12.06 -2.14
CA ILE A 36 1.62 11.36 -0.85
C ILE A 36 2.81 11.97 -0.13
N ALA A 37 2.60 12.46 1.10
CA ALA A 37 3.68 13.00 1.92
C ALA A 37 4.56 11.87 2.47
N ASP A 38 5.76 12.23 2.96
CA ASP A 38 6.61 11.30 3.68
C ASP A 38 5.86 10.75 4.91
N GLU A 39 5.99 9.47 5.18
CA GLU A 39 5.35 8.75 6.29
C GLU A 39 3.79 8.78 6.26
N GLU A 40 3.17 9.35 5.24
CA GLU A 40 1.71 9.36 5.09
C GLU A 40 1.20 7.99 4.61
N LEU A 41 0.12 7.48 5.22
CA LEU A 41 -0.64 6.35 4.70
C LEU A 41 -1.88 6.87 3.98
N VAL A 42 -1.83 6.82 2.66
CA VAL A 42 -2.96 7.13 1.79
C VAL A 42 -3.66 5.85 1.39
N VAL A 43 -4.98 5.81 1.53
CA VAL A 43 -5.80 4.73 0.97
C VAL A 43 -6.48 5.22 -0.30
N LEU A 44 -6.26 4.50 -1.39
CA LEU A 44 -6.94 4.70 -2.67
C LEU A 44 -8.15 3.78 -2.73
N LEU A 45 -9.32 4.37 -2.57
CA LEU A 45 -10.60 3.70 -2.56
C LEU A 45 -11.31 3.86 -3.92
N GLY A 46 -12.01 2.86 -4.39
CA GLY A 46 -12.78 2.98 -5.63
C GLY A 46 -13.29 1.64 -6.15
N PRO A 47 -14.25 1.63 -7.07
CA PRO A 47 -14.83 0.41 -7.63
C PRO A 47 -13.81 -0.40 -8.43
N SER A 48 -14.12 -1.67 -8.66
CA SER A 48 -13.28 -2.53 -9.50
C SER A 48 -13.19 -1.98 -10.92
N GLY A 49 -11.97 -2.03 -11.50
CA GLY A 49 -11.74 -1.58 -12.88
C GLY A 49 -11.61 -0.07 -13.08
N CYS A 50 -11.69 0.78 -12.03
CA CYS A 50 -11.54 2.23 -12.17
C CYS A 50 -10.09 2.72 -12.41
N GLY A 51 -9.08 1.81 -12.37
CA GLY A 51 -7.68 2.14 -12.68
C GLY A 51 -6.69 2.07 -11.51
N LYS A 52 -7.11 1.68 -10.29
CA LYS A 52 -6.26 1.65 -9.08
C LYS A 52 -4.97 0.84 -9.26
N SER A 53 -5.10 -0.41 -9.71
CA SER A 53 -3.92 -1.28 -9.93
C SER A 53 -3.05 -0.80 -11.09
N THR A 54 -3.61 -0.07 -12.07
CA THR A 54 -2.83 0.59 -13.13
C THR A 54 -1.98 1.70 -12.53
N LEU A 55 -2.56 2.58 -11.72
CA LEU A 55 -1.82 3.63 -11.01
C LEU A 55 -0.72 3.02 -10.13
N LEU A 56 -1.05 2.00 -9.34
CA LEU A 56 -0.07 1.32 -8.49
C LEU A 56 1.11 0.76 -9.30
N ARG A 57 0.86 0.15 -10.47
CA ARG A 57 1.91 -0.37 -11.37
C ARG A 57 2.81 0.73 -11.91
N LEU A 58 2.25 1.91 -12.25
CA LEU A 58 3.03 3.06 -12.68
C LEU A 58 3.94 3.56 -11.55
N LEU A 59 3.40 3.74 -10.33
CA LEU A 59 4.18 4.14 -9.16
C LEU A 59 5.26 3.12 -8.80
N ALA A 60 4.98 1.84 -9.00
CA ALA A 60 5.94 0.75 -8.82
C ALA A 60 7.07 0.77 -9.86
N GLY A 61 6.91 1.50 -10.97
CA GLY A 61 7.82 1.46 -12.12
C GLY A 61 7.71 0.17 -12.95
N LEU A 62 6.60 -0.55 -12.82
CA LEU A 62 6.29 -1.76 -13.58
C LEU A 62 5.60 -1.45 -14.92
N ASP A 63 5.21 -0.20 -15.13
CA ASP A 63 4.62 0.32 -16.35
C ASP A 63 5.05 1.78 -16.53
N ARG A 64 4.72 2.41 -17.69
CA ARG A 64 5.05 3.81 -18.00
C ARG A 64 3.78 4.58 -18.34
N PRO A 65 3.66 5.84 -17.91
CA PRO A 65 2.56 6.69 -18.33
C PRO A 65 2.71 7.08 -19.79
N ASP A 66 1.57 7.31 -20.46
CA ASP A 66 1.52 7.86 -21.82
C ASP A 66 1.58 9.40 -21.81
N GLY A 67 1.30 10.03 -20.65
CA GLY A 67 1.40 11.48 -20.44
C GLY A 67 1.50 11.81 -18.95
N GLY A 68 1.87 13.05 -18.66
CA GLY A 68 2.08 13.51 -17.28
C GLY A 68 3.45 13.15 -16.72
N ARG A 69 3.59 13.33 -15.40
CA ARG A 69 4.84 13.13 -14.66
C ARG A 69 4.62 12.32 -13.42
N ILE A 70 5.54 11.39 -13.12
CA ILE A 70 5.56 10.61 -11.88
C ILE A 70 6.94 10.71 -11.25
N GLU A 71 6.98 11.12 -9.99
CA GLU A 71 8.16 11.09 -9.14
C GLU A 71 7.87 10.23 -7.92
N VAL A 72 8.73 9.26 -7.69
CA VAL A 72 8.63 8.31 -6.58
C VAL A 72 10.02 8.01 -6.02
N PRO A 73 10.14 7.63 -4.75
CA PRO A 73 11.41 7.21 -4.18
C PRO A 73 12.03 6.04 -4.95
N ALA A 74 13.35 6.02 -5.02
CA ALA A 74 14.08 4.93 -5.65
C ALA A 74 13.90 3.61 -4.88
N LYS A 75 13.91 3.68 -3.55
CA LYS A 75 13.65 2.53 -2.68
C LYS A 75 12.16 2.38 -2.46
N ARG A 76 11.53 1.54 -3.26
CA ARG A 76 10.11 1.22 -3.14
C ARG A 76 9.86 -0.27 -3.17
N ALA A 77 8.80 -0.69 -2.50
CA ALA A 77 8.38 -2.09 -2.45
C ALA A 77 6.88 -2.23 -2.79
N VAL A 78 6.52 -3.38 -3.32
CA VAL A 78 5.13 -3.71 -3.69
C VAL A 78 4.71 -4.99 -3.00
N VAL A 79 3.55 -4.96 -2.36
CA VAL A 79 2.83 -6.14 -1.89
C VAL A 79 1.58 -6.29 -2.76
N PHE A 80 1.48 -7.37 -3.49
CA PHE A 80 0.37 -7.66 -4.38
C PHE A 80 -0.77 -8.35 -3.64
N GLN A 81 -1.94 -8.41 -4.22
CA GLN A 81 -3.13 -9.12 -3.72
C GLN A 81 -2.85 -10.58 -3.36
N GLY A 82 -2.07 -11.29 -4.18
CA GLY A 82 -1.52 -12.60 -3.82
C GLY A 82 -0.12 -12.47 -3.20
N ASP A 83 0.24 -13.35 -2.29
CA ASP A 83 1.53 -13.33 -1.59
C ASP A 83 2.74 -13.47 -2.50
N ARG A 84 2.56 -14.11 -3.67
CA ARG A 84 3.59 -14.35 -4.70
C ARG A 84 4.89 -14.90 -4.11
N LEU A 85 4.78 -15.78 -3.11
CA LEU A 85 5.93 -16.50 -2.58
C LEU A 85 6.42 -17.54 -3.60
N LEU A 86 7.73 -17.72 -3.65
CA LEU A 86 8.36 -18.77 -4.45
C LEU A 86 8.11 -20.13 -3.76
N PRO A 87 7.26 -21.01 -4.30
CA PRO A 87 6.84 -22.24 -3.60
C PRO A 87 8.00 -23.24 -3.40
N TRP A 88 9.06 -23.13 -4.21
CA TRP A 88 10.29 -23.94 -4.13
C TRP A 88 11.37 -23.33 -3.22
N GLN A 89 11.08 -22.21 -2.53
CA GLN A 89 11.99 -21.58 -1.59
C GLN A 89 11.37 -21.54 -0.21
N ARG A 90 12.20 -21.74 0.83
CA ARG A 90 11.76 -21.57 2.22
C ARG A 90 11.45 -20.11 2.53
N VAL A 91 10.71 -19.86 3.61
CA VAL A 91 10.28 -18.52 4.06
C VAL A 91 11.48 -17.57 4.15
N LEU A 92 12.57 -17.96 4.81
CA LEU A 92 13.77 -17.10 4.90
C LEU A 92 14.27 -16.69 3.52
N ARG A 93 14.35 -17.61 2.56
CA ARG A 93 14.82 -17.32 1.20
C ARG A 93 13.83 -16.49 0.38
N ASN A 94 12.54 -16.60 0.67
CA ASN A 94 11.56 -15.69 0.10
C ASN A 94 11.77 -14.25 0.59
N VAL A 95 12.09 -14.06 1.87
CA VAL A 95 12.33 -12.72 2.43
C VAL A 95 13.68 -12.15 1.98
N THR A 96 14.73 -12.96 1.85
CA THR A 96 16.05 -12.50 1.36
C THR A 96 16.08 -12.25 -0.15
N LEU A 97 14.99 -12.49 -0.88
CA LEU A 97 14.96 -12.32 -2.33
C LEU A 97 15.29 -10.87 -2.71
N GLY A 98 16.35 -10.69 -3.50
CA GLY A 98 16.83 -9.38 -3.93
C GLY A 98 17.75 -8.67 -2.94
N LEU A 99 17.92 -9.15 -1.72
CA LEU A 99 18.91 -8.63 -0.79
C LEU A 99 20.33 -9.09 -1.18
N ARG A 100 21.29 -8.20 -0.93
CA ARG A 100 22.72 -8.48 -1.09
C ARG A 100 23.43 -8.18 0.23
N GLY A 101 24.58 -8.84 0.45
CA GLY A 101 25.42 -8.64 1.62
C GLY A 101 25.36 -9.80 2.62
N PRO A 102 26.37 -9.88 3.52
CA PRO A 102 26.51 -10.97 4.49
C PRO A 102 25.45 -10.94 5.59
N ASP A 103 24.78 -9.82 5.80
CA ASP A 103 23.75 -9.57 6.80
C ASP A 103 22.32 -9.90 6.33
N ALA A 104 22.15 -10.33 5.07
CA ALA A 104 20.83 -10.57 4.47
C ALA A 104 19.96 -11.52 5.30
N ASP A 105 20.52 -12.63 5.79
CA ASP A 105 19.78 -13.60 6.60
C ASP A 105 19.38 -12.99 7.97
N GLN A 106 20.23 -12.14 8.58
CA GLN A 106 19.93 -11.47 9.83
C GLN A 106 18.80 -10.44 9.66
N ARG A 107 18.86 -9.63 8.62
CA ARG A 107 17.82 -8.66 8.27
C ARG A 107 16.48 -9.36 8.00
N ALA A 108 16.51 -10.48 7.27
CA ALA A 108 15.32 -11.25 6.99
C ALA A 108 14.70 -11.86 8.25
N ARG A 109 15.52 -12.35 9.20
CA ARG A 109 14.99 -12.83 10.50
C ARG A 109 14.35 -11.71 11.31
N LYS A 110 14.97 -10.52 11.32
CA LYS A 110 14.40 -9.33 11.95
C LYS A 110 13.05 -8.97 11.30
N ALA A 111 13.00 -8.91 9.95
CA ALA A 111 11.76 -8.62 9.24
C ALA A 111 10.65 -9.66 9.51
N LEU A 112 11.01 -10.95 9.63
CA LEU A 112 10.07 -12.01 10.04
C LEU A 112 9.58 -11.83 11.47
N ALA A 113 10.45 -11.44 12.40
CA ALA A 113 10.04 -11.11 13.75
C ALA A 113 9.09 -9.92 13.80
N ASP A 114 9.35 -8.89 12.99
CA ASP A 114 8.51 -7.68 12.87
C ASP A 114 7.08 -7.98 12.38
N VAL A 115 6.90 -9.07 11.64
CA VAL A 115 5.57 -9.54 11.20
C VAL A 115 5.05 -10.71 12.04
N HIS A 116 5.59 -10.93 13.24
CA HIS A 116 5.20 -11.99 14.18
C HIS A 116 5.33 -13.41 13.60
N LEU A 117 6.40 -13.66 12.82
CA LEU A 117 6.72 -14.96 12.22
C LEU A 117 8.12 -15.47 12.61
N ALA A 118 8.65 -15.05 13.77
CA ALA A 118 9.86 -15.63 14.33
C ALA A 118 9.68 -17.16 14.49
N GLY A 119 10.69 -17.92 14.08
CA GLY A 119 10.65 -19.39 14.11
C GLY A 119 10.07 -20.04 12.84
N ARG A 120 9.54 -19.26 11.91
CA ARG A 120 8.99 -19.77 10.62
C ARG A 120 10.00 -19.77 9.46
N GLU A 121 11.27 -19.44 9.71
CA GLU A 121 12.32 -19.25 8.69
C GLU A 121 12.51 -20.48 7.79
N LYS A 122 12.37 -21.68 8.37
CA LYS A 122 12.56 -22.96 7.68
C LYS A 122 11.29 -23.53 7.06
N ALA A 123 10.13 -22.92 7.29
CA ALA A 123 8.87 -23.36 6.73
C ALA A 123 8.84 -23.21 5.21
N TRP A 124 8.02 -24.02 4.55
CA TRP A 124 7.70 -23.87 3.13
C TRP A 124 6.41 -23.05 2.95
N PRO A 125 6.24 -22.30 1.85
CA PRO A 125 5.01 -21.52 1.61
C PRO A 125 3.73 -22.34 1.76
N LYS A 126 3.71 -23.59 1.28
CA LYS A 126 2.55 -24.51 1.41
C LYS A 126 2.16 -24.89 2.85
N GLN A 127 3.01 -24.61 3.83
CA GLN A 127 2.77 -24.90 5.24
C GLN A 127 2.22 -23.67 5.99
N LEU A 128 2.09 -22.54 5.29
CA LEU A 128 1.60 -21.30 5.86
C LEU A 128 0.08 -21.17 5.65
N SER A 129 -0.61 -20.58 6.63
CA SER A 129 -1.95 -20.05 6.39
C SER A 129 -1.89 -18.85 5.44
N GLY A 130 -3.03 -18.47 4.84
CA GLY A 130 -3.08 -17.29 3.95
C GLY A 130 -2.59 -16.01 4.64
N GLY A 131 -2.96 -15.81 5.91
CA GLY A 131 -2.48 -14.66 6.69
C GLY A 131 -0.98 -14.74 7.02
N GLU A 132 -0.42 -15.93 7.26
CA GLU A 132 1.04 -16.10 7.42
C GLU A 132 1.77 -15.82 6.12
N ALA A 133 1.28 -16.31 4.98
CA ALA A 133 1.87 -16.07 3.66
C ALA A 133 1.87 -14.57 3.32
N GLN A 134 0.76 -13.86 3.61
CA GLN A 134 0.68 -12.41 3.41
C GLN A 134 1.66 -11.66 4.33
N ARG A 135 1.85 -12.08 5.59
CA ARG A 135 2.86 -11.49 6.47
C ARG A 135 4.29 -11.74 5.97
N VAL A 136 4.58 -12.90 5.37
CA VAL A 136 5.88 -13.13 4.71
C VAL A 136 6.06 -12.18 3.52
N ALA A 137 5.02 -11.93 2.74
CA ALA A 137 5.08 -10.96 1.62
C ALA A 137 5.36 -9.53 2.12
N LEU A 138 4.75 -9.12 3.26
CA LEU A 138 5.06 -7.86 3.94
C LEU A 138 6.52 -7.82 4.42
N ALA A 139 7.00 -8.86 5.09
CA ALA A 139 8.39 -8.93 5.54
C ALA A 139 9.38 -8.80 4.37
N ARG A 140 9.09 -9.48 3.24
CA ARG A 140 9.88 -9.36 2.00
C ARG A 140 9.88 -7.94 1.44
N ALA A 141 8.78 -7.23 1.53
CA ALA A 141 8.69 -5.84 1.08
C ALA A 141 9.49 -4.90 1.98
N LEU A 142 9.43 -5.08 3.29
CA LEU A 142 10.02 -4.17 4.28
C LEU A 142 11.50 -4.42 4.55
N VAL A 143 12.02 -5.63 4.28
CA VAL A 143 13.41 -6.02 4.57
C VAL A 143 14.46 -5.14 3.86
N ALA A 144 14.07 -4.52 2.73
CA ALA A 144 14.91 -3.59 1.97
C ALA A 144 14.86 -2.15 2.50
N GLU A 145 14.11 -1.89 3.58
CA GLU A 145 13.90 -0.56 4.16
C GLU A 145 13.45 0.45 3.08
N PRO A 146 12.27 0.21 2.46
CA PRO A 146 11.76 1.07 1.41
C PRO A 146 11.29 2.42 1.97
N GLU A 147 11.41 3.47 1.16
CA GLU A 147 10.86 4.80 1.44
C GLU A 147 9.38 4.90 1.01
N LEU A 148 8.94 4.00 0.11
CA LEU A 148 7.55 3.87 -0.35
C LEU A 148 7.11 2.40 -0.36
N VAL A 149 5.97 2.11 0.25
CA VAL A 149 5.32 0.80 0.21
C VAL A 149 3.97 0.90 -0.51
N LEU A 150 3.81 0.10 -1.54
CA LEU A 150 2.60 0.00 -2.34
C LEU A 150 1.88 -1.31 -2.02
N LEU A 151 0.63 -1.25 -1.58
CA LEU A 151 -0.17 -2.39 -1.13
C LEU A 151 -1.39 -2.53 -2.04
N ASP A 152 -1.47 -3.60 -2.85
CA ASP A 152 -2.57 -3.86 -3.79
C ASP A 152 -3.53 -4.89 -3.21
N GLU A 153 -4.65 -4.45 -2.65
CA GLU A 153 -5.70 -5.27 -2.00
C GLU A 153 -5.12 -6.34 -1.04
N PRO A 154 -4.24 -5.96 -0.09
CA PRO A 154 -3.43 -6.92 0.66
C PRO A 154 -4.24 -7.81 1.61
N PHE A 155 -5.52 -7.50 1.84
CA PHE A 155 -6.36 -8.20 2.81
C PHE A 155 -7.54 -8.94 2.16
N ALA A 156 -7.72 -8.86 0.84
CA ALA A 156 -8.89 -9.37 0.14
C ALA A 156 -9.15 -10.88 0.34
N ALA A 157 -8.09 -11.67 0.53
CA ALA A 157 -8.19 -13.13 0.69
C ALA A 157 -8.23 -13.59 2.17
N LEU A 158 -8.33 -12.65 3.13
CA LEU A 158 -8.26 -12.96 4.56
C LEU A 158 -9.66 -13.02 5.19
N ASP A 159 -9.81 -13.92 6.17
CA ASP A 159 -10.99 -13.91 7.05
C ASP A 159 -11.02 -12.66 7.94
N ALA A 160 -12.17 -12.34 8.53
CA ALA A 160 -12.38 -11.12 9.28
C ALA A 160 -11.42 -10.95 10.47
N ILE A 161 -11.12 -12.03 11.20
CA ILE A 161 -10.25 -11.98 12.38
C ILE A 161 -8.79 -11.75 11.95
N THR A 162 -8.34 -12.47 10.95
CA THR A 162 -7.00 -12.33 10.38
C THR A 162 -6.81 -10.93 9.78
N ARG A 163 -7.83 -10.38 9.13
CA ARG A 163 -7.83 -9.03 8.57
C ARG A 163 -7.62 -7.96 9.65
N LEU A 164 -8.35 -8.02 10.76
CA LEU A 164 -8.16 -7.09 11.88
C LEU A 164 -6.72 -7.12 12.44
N ARG A 165 -6.17 -8.32 12.64
CA ARG A 165 -4.77 -8.48 13.06
C ARG A 165 -3.77 -7.91 12.06
N MET A 166 -4.07 -8.00 10.76
CA MET A 166 -3.25 -7.41 9.71
C MET A 166 -3.32 -5.89 9.70
N HIS A 167 -4.48 -5.29 10.01
CA HIS A 167 -4.60 -3.84 10.17
C HIS A 167 -3.70 -3.33 11.29
N ASP A 168 -3.72 -4.00 12.46
CA ASP A 168 -2.86 -3.64 13.60
C ASP A 168 -1.37 -3.76 13.23
N LEU A 169 -1.01 -4.84 12.54
CA LEU A 169 0.35 -5.05 12.05
C LEU A 169 0.80 -3.96 11.09
N VAL A 170 -0.04 -3.55 10.12
CA VAL A 170 0.30 -2.48 9.19
C VAL A 170 0.52 -1.16 9.92
N ARG A 171 -0.32 -0.83 10.92
CA ARG A 171 -0.12 0.36 11.77
C ARG A 171 1.20 0.31 12.56
N GLU A 172 1.55 -0.84 13.10
CA GLU A 172 2.82 -1.06 13.82
C GLU A 172 4.01 -0.88 12.86
N LEU A 173 3.99 -1.56 11.71
CA LEU A 173 5.05 -1.50 10.71
C LEU A 173 5.25 -0.08 10.17
N ARG A 174 4.16 0.66 9.92
CA ARG A 174 4.23 2.06 9.50
C ARG A 174 4.99 2.91 10.50
N ARG A 175 4.63 2.82 11.80
CA ARG A 175 5.32 3.58 12.87
C ARG A 175 6.79 3.23 13.00
N LYS A 176 7.17 1.99 12.65
CA LYS A 176 8.54 1.49 12.77
C LYS A 176 9.42 1.86 11.58
N HIS A 177 8.87 1.86 10.38
CA HIS A 177 9.65 1.99 9.13
C HIS A 177 9.65 3.39 8.54
N HIS A 178 8.83 4.31 9.04
CA HIS A 178 8.74 5.69 8.57
C HIS A 178 8.62 5.82 7.04
N ALA A 179 7.98 4.85 6.39
CA ALA A 179 7.77 4.83 4.94
C ALA A 179 6.43 5.48 4.58
N ALA A 180 6.41 6.20 3.45
CA ALA A 180 5.15 6.55 2.80
C ALA A 180 4.44 5.27 2.34
N MET A 181 3.11 5.20 2.48
CA MET A 181 2.34 4.02 2.11
C MET A 181 1.15 4.40 1.23
N LEU A 182 0.95 3.65 0.15
CA LEU A 182 -0.28 3.68 -0.63
C LEU A 182 -0.95 2.31 -0.54
N LEU A 183 -2.14 2.26 0.03
CA LEU A 183 -2.96 1.07 0.09
C LEU A 183 -4.13 1.20 -0.89
N VAL A 184 -4.28 0.24 -1.76
CA VAL A 184 -5.41 0.12 -2.69
C VAL A 184 -6.40 -0.87 -2.12
N THR A 185 -7.66 -0.47 -2.00
CA THR A 185 -8.76 -1.33 -1.57
C THR A 185 -10.09 -0.88 -2.16
N HIS A 186 -11.10 -1.72 -2.07
CA HIS A 186 -12.50 -1.38 -2.32
C HIS A 186 -13.34 -1.41 -1.03
N ASP A 187 -12.72 -1.72 0.11
CA ASP A 187 -13.36 -1.83 1.42
C ASP A 187 -13.28 -0.49 2.18
N VAL A 188 -14.44 0.11 2.45
CA VAL A 188 -14.57 1.39 3.16
C VAL A 188 -14.09 1.28 4.61
N ASP A 189 -14.37 0.16 5.27
CA ASP A 189 -13.99 -0.04 6.67
C ASP A 189 -12.47 -0.22 6.82
N GLU A 190 -11.80 -0.86 5.85
CA GLU A 190 -10.34 -0.91 5.77
C GLU A 190 -9.75 0.50 5.60
N ALA A 191 -10.33 1.29 4.68
CA ALA A 191 -9.87 2.65 4.42
C ALA A 191 -9.95 3.51 5.69
N ILE A 192 -11.09 3.52 6.37
CA ILE A 192 -11.29 4.29 7.61
C ILE A 192 -10.37 3.78 8.74
N ALA A 193 -10.14 2.47 8.79
CA ALA A 193 -9.32 1.89 9.85
C ALA A 193 -7.84 2.26 9.73
N LEU A 194 -7.30 2.44 8.53
CA LEU A 194 -5.84 2.52 8.30
C LEU A 194 -5.35 3.90 7.88
N ALA A 195 -6.15 4.64 7.11
CA ALA A 195 -5.69 5.84 6.42
C ALA A 195 -5.43 7.04 7.35
N ASP A 196 -4.46 7.88 6.97
CA ASP A 196 -4.46 9.29 7.36
C ASP A 196 -5.33 10.10 6.39
N ARG A 197 -5.36 9.65 5.14
CA ARG A 197 -6.14 10.27 4.08
C ARG A 197 -6.68 9.21 3.12
N ILE A 198 -7.97 9.32 2.83
CA ILE A 198 -8.67 8.48 1.85
C ILE A 198 -8.85 9.30 0.58
N VAL A 199 -8.48 8.72 -0.54
CA VAL A 199 -8.64 9.31 -1.88
C VAL A 199 -9.58 8.41 -2.66
N VAL A 200 -10.71 8.96 -3.11
CA VAL A 200 -11.68 8.22 -3.90
C VAL A 200 -11.32 8.33 -5.38
N MET A 201 -11.27 7.20 -6.06
CA MET A 201 -10.96 7.13 -7.48
C MET A 201 -12.14 6.56 -8.27
N SER A 202 -12.55 7.26 -9.32
CA SER A 202 -13.58 6.79 -10.25
C SER A 202 -13.19 7.15 -11.69
N ASN A 203 -13.51 6.30 -12.64
CA ASN A 203 -13.32 6.56 -14.09
C ASN A 203 -11.91 7.09 -14.46
N GLY A 204 -10.87 6.56 -13.80
CA GLY A 204 -9.48 6.95 -14.09
C GLY A 204 -9.03 8.29 -13.52
N ARG A 205 -9.86 8.94 -12.70
CA ARG A 205 -9.59 10.24 -12.08
C ARG A 205 -9.69 10.17 -10.56
N ILE A 206 -8.98 11.05 -9.87
CA ILE A 206 -9.18 11.29 -8.45
C ILE A 206 -10.41 12.20 -8.29
N GLY A 207 -11.34 11.76 -7.45
CA GLY A 207 -12.48 12.53 -6.97
C GLY A 207 -12.21 13.15 -5.61
N ASP A 208 -13.10 12.87 -4.66
CA ASP A 208 -13.03 13.45 -3.32
C ASP A 208 -11.88 12.89 -2.48
N THR A 209 -11.43 13.70 -1.54
CA THR A 209 -10.33 13.37 -0.64
C THR A 209 -10.75 13.69 0.79
N HIS A 210 -10.65 12.70 1.68
CA HIS A 210 -11.04 12.81 3.07
C HIS A 210 -9.84 12.60 4.00
N ARG A 211 -9.61 13.48 4.96
CA ARG A 211 -8.67 13.24 6.05
C ARG A 211 -9.35 12.41 7.12
N VAL A 212 -8.61 11.46 7.67
CA VAL A 212 -9.10 10.57 8.73
C VAL A 212 -8.42 10.99 10.03
N ASP A 213 -9.15 11.71 10.88
CA ASP A 213 -8.70 12.03 12.23
C ASP A 213 -9.49 11.16 13.22
N LEU A 214 -8.91 10.02 13.59
CA LEU A 214 -9.50 9.04 14.51
C LEU A 214 -8.74 9.02 15.85
N SER A 215 -8.16 10.15 16.27
CA SER A 215 -7.39 10.25 17.51
C SER A 215 -8.26 10.16 18.79
N ALA A 216 -9.56 10.25 18.66
CA ALA A 216 -10.50 10.19 19.78
C ALA A 216 -11.03 8.76 19.98
N ALA A 217 -10.74 8.18 21.15
CA ALA A 217 -11.33 6.92 21.62
C ALA A 217 -12.79 7.08 22.09
N ASP A 218 -13.42 8.24 21.86
CA ASP A 218 -14.68 8.66 22.45
C ASP A 218 -15.89 8.46 21.52
N ARG A 219 -17.10 8.65 22.07
CA ARG A 219 -18.39 8.59 21.35
C ARG A 219 -18.42 9.48 20.09
N GLU A 220 -17.73 10.64 20.13
CA GLU A 220 -17.61 11.55 18.99
C GLU A 220 -16.86 10.93 17.82
N ALA A 221 -15.82 10.12 18.08
CA ALA A 221 -15.11 9.37 17.05
C ALA A 221 -16.00 8.33 16.36
N SER A 222 -16.94 7.71 17.07
CA SER A 222 -17.91 6.78 16.50
C SER A 222 -18.87 7.48 15.53
N VAL A 223 -19.36 8.67 15.90
CA VAL A 223 -20.23 9.48 15.03
C VAL A 223 -19.47 9.99 13.80
N ALA A 224 -18.27 10.53 14.00
CA ALA A 224 -17.42 11.01 12.91
C ALA A 224 -17.05 9.88 11.93
N ARG A 225 -16.80 8.68 12.46
CA ARG A 225 -16.54 7.48 11.64
C ARG A 225 -17.74 7.11 10.78
N GLU A 226 -18.94 7.12 11.34
CA GLU A 226 -20.17 6.80 10.59
C GLU A 226 -20.50 7.86 9.56
N GLN A 227 -20.28 9.14 9.88
CA GLN A 227 -20.41 10.24 8.92
C GLN A 227 -19.42 10.10 7.75
N LEU A 228 -18.17 9.81 8.04
CA LEU A 228 -17.15 9.56 7.01
C LEU A 228 -17.52 8.34 6.15
N ARG A 229 -17.99 7.26 6.79
CA ARG A 229 -18.45 6.07 6.08
C ARG A 229 -19.59 6.38 5.13
N ALA A 230 -20.57 7.15 5.58
CA ALA A 230 -21.70 7.58 4.75
C ALA A 230 -21.23 8.46 3.57
N ALA A 231 -20.33 9.40 3.78
CA ALA A 231 -19.76 10.23 2.73
C ALA A 231 -19.04 9.37 1.67
N LEU A 232 -18.18 8.45 2.09
CA LEU A 232 -17.46 7.55 1.18
C LEU A 232 -18.39 6.65 0.36
N LEU A 233 -19.50 6.19 0.95
CA LEU A 233 -20.50 5.41 0.21
C LEU A 233 -21.24 6.24 -0.85
N VAL A 234 -21.45 7.55 -0.59
CA VAL A 234 -21.99 8.49 -1.58
C VAL A 234 -21.00 8.66 -2.74
N ASP A 235 -19.72 8.94 -2.44
CA ASP A 235 -18.68 9.17 -3.45
C ASP A 235 -18.43 7.93 -4.31
N LEU A 236 -18.64 6.73 -3.76
CA LEU A 236 -18.57 5.47 -4.49
C LEU A 236 -19.83 5.17 -5.33
N GLY A 237 -20.88 5.99 -5.22
CA GLY A 237 -22.17 5.75 -5.87
C GLY A 237 -22.96 4.59 -5.28
N LEU A 238 -22.68 4.21 -4.02
CA LEU A 238 -23.32 3.09 -3.30
C LEU A 238 -24.43 3.56 -2.33
N ALA A 239 -24.60 4.87 -2.15
CA ALA A 239 -25.68 5.42 -1.29
C ALA A 239 -27.03 5.25 -1.98
N GLY A 240 -27.89 4.41 -1.39
CA GLY A 240 -29.29 4.22 -1.83
C GLY A 240 -29.66 2.83 -2.35
N GLN A 241 -28.82 1.82 -2.15
CA GLN A 241 -29.14 0.41 -2.49
C GLN A 241 -29.61 -0.39 -1.26
N HIS A 242 -30.50 0.19 -0.43
CA HIS A 242 -31.17 -0.51 0.67
C HIS A 242 -32.68 -0.39 0.54
#